data_2d1b7ac9aa15cac0450f0a92ff0b7ef4
#
_entry.id   2d1b7ac9aa15cac0450f0a92ff0b7ef4
#
_cell.length_a   1.000
_cell.length_b   1.000
_cell.length_c   1.000
_cell.angle_alpha   90.00
_cell.angle_beta   90.00
_cell.angle_gamma   90.00
#
_symmetry.space_group_name_H-M   'P 1'
#
loop_
_entity.id
_entity.type
_entity.pdbx_description
1 polymer ?
#
loop_
_entity_poly.entity_id
_entity_poly.type
_entity_poly.pdbx_seq_one_letter_code
_entity_poly.pdbx_strand_id
1 'polypeptide(L)'
;MRTKLALMIGITGLAVAGWSAASWAHHAFAAEFDADKPVTFKGVITKMEWVNPRTWLHINAKNPDGTVANWAIEAGTPNVLFRRGFTKDSLLPGTEIVVDGYQSKDGSRRANGRDLTFPDGRKLFLGSSGTGAPYELTPGSQKTN
;
A
#
# COMPACT_ATOMS: atom_id res chain seq x y z
N MET A 1 37.52 -35.52 -6.67
CA MET A 1 37.51 -34.15 -7.20
C MET A 1 36.19 -33.76 -7.86
N ARG A 2 35.55 -34.60 -8.65
CA ARG A 2 34.30 -34.28 -9.37
C ARG A 2 33.09 -33.96 -8.46
N THR A 3 32.97 -34.66 -7.34
CA THR A 3 31.86 -34.46 -6.37
C THR A 3 31.95 -33.15 -5.59
N LYS A 4 33.17 -32.68 -5.26
CA LYS A 4 33.37 -31.41 -4.54
C LYS A 4 33.07 -30.20 -5.43
N LEU A 5 33.35 -30.31 -6.72
CA LEU A 5 33.06 -29.21 -7.70
C LEU A 5 31.56 -29.08 -7.94
N ALA A 6 30.81 -30.17 -8.02
CA ALA A 6 29.37 -30.18 -8.17
C ALA A 6 28.65 -29.54 -6.95
N LEU A 7 29.16 -29.79 -5.74
CA LEU A 7 28.60 -29.21 -4.52
C LEU A 7 28.82 -27.70 -4.44
N MET A 8 29.98 -27.22 -4.86
CA MET A 8 30.27 -25.77 -4.89
C MET A 8 29.39 -25.02 -5.90
N ILE A 9 29.16 -25.58 -7.08
CA ILE A 9 28.30 -24.99 -8.10
C ILE A 9 26.84 -24.93 -7.62
N GLY A 10 26.37 -25.98 -6.91
CA GLY A 10 25.02 -26.02 -6.35
C GLY A 10 24.76 -24.92 -5.28
N ILE A 11 25.74 -24.69 -4.40
CA ILE A 11 25.63 -23.69 -3.32
C ILE A 11 25.67 -22.28 -3.90
N THR A 12 26.52 -22.02 -4.89
CA THR A 12 26.61 -20.70 -5.54
C THR A 12 25.35 -20.38 -6.33
N GLY A 13 24.74 -21.36 -6.99
CA GLY A 13 23.49 -21.19 -7.72
C GLY A 13 22.30 -20.84 -6.80
N LEU A 14 22.22 -21.46 -5.62
CA LEU A 14 21.16 -21.18 -4.64
C LEU A 14 21.29 -19.78 -4.01
N ALA A 15 22.53 -19.33 -3.77
CA ALA A 15 22.77 -18.00 -3.19
C ALA A 15 22.42 -16.86 -4.15
N VAL A 16 22.61 -17.04 -5.45
CA VAL A 16 22.28 -16.03 -6.47
C VAL A 16 20.76 -15.96 -6.71
N ALA A 17 20.04 -17.07 -6.64
CA ALA A 17 18.59 -17.10 -6.79
C ALA A 17 17.85 -16.44 -5.63
N GLY A 18 18.40 -16.44 -4.42
CA GLY A 18 17.79 -15.81 -3.23
C GLY A 18 17.89 -14.28 -3.24
N TRP A 19 18.87 -13.69 -3.93
CA TRP A 19 19.04 -12.23 -3.98
C TRP A 19 18.14 -11.53 -5.00
N SER A 20 17.67 -12.24 -6.02
CA SER A 20 16.82 -11.64 -7.06
C SER A 20 15.37 -11.43 -6.62
N ALA A 21 14.85 -12.19 -5.67
CA ALA A 21 13.47 -12.09 -5.22
C ALA A 21 13.19 -10.83 -4.34
N ALA A 22 14.16 -10.38 -3.55
CA ALA A 22 14.02 -9.20 -2.71
C ALA A 22 14.01 -7.88 -3.51
N SER A 23 14.69 -7.82 -4.66
CA SER A 23 14.78 -6.62 -5.49
C SER A 23 13.47 -6.24 -6.17
N TRP A 24 12.61 -7.21 -6.50
CA TRP A 24 11.34 -6.95 -7.18
C TRP A 24 10.27 -6.32 -6.27
N ALA A 25 10.30 -6.64 -4.98
CA ALA A 25 9.33 -6.08 -4.03
C ALA A 25 9.56 -4.57 -3.76
N HIS A 26 10.81 -4.12 -3.76
CA HIS A 26 11.16 -2.71 -3.50
C HIS A 26 10.80 -1.75 -4.64
N HIS A 27 10.52 -2.24 -5.84
CA HIS A 27 10.21 -1.40 -6.99
C HIS A 27 8.71 -1.20 -7.23
N ALA A 28 7.83 -1.92 -6.53
CA ALA A 28 6.41 -1.90 -6.80
C ALA A 28 5.78 -0.52 -6.58
N PHE A 29 6.09 0.16 -5.47
CA PHE A 29 5.61 1.53 -5.22
C PHE A 29 6.14 2.50 -6.27
N ALA A 30 7.47 2.56 -6.43
CA ALA A 30 8.13 3.53 -7.32
C ALA A 30 7.77 3.35 -8.80
N ALA A 31 7.26 2.20 -9.20
CA ALA A 31 6.77 1.99 -10.56
C ALA A 31 5.45 2.73 -10.84
N GLU A 32 4.56 2.82 -9.84
CA GLU A 32 3.20 3.32 -10.03
C GLU A 32 2.93 4.66 -9.34
N PHE A 33 3.59 4.93 -8.20
CA PHE A 33 3.29 6.09 -7.35
C PHE A 33 4.50 7.01 -7.19
N ASP A 34 4.21 8.30 -6.94
CA ASP A 34 5.20 9.36 -6.83
C ASP A 34 5.40 9.75 -5.35
N ALA A 35 6.58 9.43 -4.82
CA ALA A 35 6.95 9.75 -3.44
C ALA A 35 6.99 11.26 -3.15
N ASP A 36 7.21 12.07 -4.19
CA ASP A 36 7.30 13.53 -4.09
C ASP A 36 5.94 14.22 -4.28
N LYS A 37 4.87 13.43 -4.47
CA LYS A 37 3.48 13.91 -4.56
C LYS A 37 2.60 13.36 -3.44
N PRO A 38 2.82 13.77 -2.19
CA PRO A 38 1.90 13.44 -1.12
C PRO A 38 0.53 14.08 -1.37
N VAL A 39 -0.52 13.35 -1.05
CA VAL A 39 -1.90 13.80 -1.20
C VAL A 39 -2.69 13.51 0.06
N THR A 40 -3.65 14.38 0.36
CA THR A 40 -4.63 14.19 1.44
C THR A 40 -6.02 14.37 0.87
N PHE A 41 -6.85 13.37 1.02
CA PHE A 41 -8.24 13.38 0.56
C PHE A 41 -9.18 13.37 1.74
N LYS A 42 -10.13 14.31 1.77
CA LYS A 42 -11.31 14.23 2.62
C LYS A 42 -12.48 13.79 1.74
N GLY A 43 -13.12 12.69 2.10
CA GLY A 43 -14.15 12.13 1.25
C GLY A 43 -15.02 11.10 1.94
N VAL A 44 -15.88 10.50 1.15
CA VAL A 44 -16.84 9.47 1.57
C VAL A 44 -16.54 8.18 0.83
N ILE A 45 -16.49 7.07 1.54
CA ILE A 45 -16.30 5.75 0.95
C ILE A 45 -17.50 5.42 0.06
N THR A 46 -17.21 4.98 -1.16
CA THR A 46 -18.25 4.51 -2.10
C THR A 46 -18.22 3.00 -2.27
N LYS A 47 -17.02 2.38 -2.19
CA LYS A 47 -16.83 0.95 -2.37
C LYS A 47 -15.51 0.50 -1.76
N MET A 48 -15.47 -0.73 -1.27
CA MET A 48 -14.24 -1.42 -0.90
C MET A 48 -14.12 -2.72 -1.68
N GLU A 49 -12.99 -2.90 -2.36
CA GLU A 49 -12.64 -4.15 -3.06
C GLU A 49 -11.63 -4.92 -2.20
N TRP A 50 -12.14 -5.97 -1.53
CA TRP A 50 -11.35 -6.82 -0.67
C TRP A 50 -10.80 -8.00 -1.45
N VAL A 51 -9.76 -7.75 -2.25
CA VAL A 51 -9.19 -8.72 -3.20
C VAL A 51 -7.68 -8.82 -3.08
N ASN A 52 -7.11 -9.98 -3.44
CA ASN A 52 -5.68 -10.16 -3.58
C ASN A 52 -5.22 -9.73 -4.99
N PRO A 53 -4.01 -9.22 -5.15
CA PRO A 53 -2.96 -9.01 -4.13
C PRO A 53 -3.08 -7.65 -3.42
N ARG A 54 -4.06 -6.82 -3.73
CA ARG A 54 -4.20 -5.46 -3.20
C ARG A 54 -5.65 -5.11 -2.95
N THR A 55 -5.94 -4.58 -1.77
CA THR A 55 -7.25 -4.01 -1.46
C THR A 55 -7.36 -2.62 -2.09
N TRP A 56 -8.53 -2.29 -2.63
CA TRP A 56 -8.84 -0.96 -3.17
C TRP A 56 -9.98 -0.32 -2.41
N LEU A 57 -9.76 0.92 -2.00
CA LEU A 57 -10.77 1.75 -1.38
C LEU A 57 -11.17 2.87 -2.34
N HIS A 58 -12.42 2.86 -2.79
CA HIS A 58 -12.97 3.90 -3.64
C HIS A 58 -13.63 4.96 -2.79
N ILE A 59 -13.29 6.22 -3.01
CA ILE A 59 -13.82 7.36 -2.28
C ILE A 59 -14.28 8.47 -3.23
N ASN A 60 -15.35 9.15 -2.88
CA ASN A 60 -15.69 10.43 -3.45
C ASN A 60 -15.02 11.51 -2.63
N ALA A 61 -13.97 12.11 -3.17
CA ALA A 61 -13.21 13.19 -2.53
C ALA A 61 -13.58 14.55 -3.11
N LYS A 62 -13.68 15.54 -2.24
CA LYS A 62 -13.94 16.94 -2.62
C LYS A 62 -12.62 17.61 -2.97
N ASN A 63 -12.54 18.14 -4.18
CA ASN A 63 -11.42 18.93 -4.65
C ASN A 63 -11.45 20.35 -4.05
N PRO A 64 -10.33 21.10 -4.07
CA PRO A 64 -10.28 22.49 -3.58
C PRO A 64 -11.27 23.44 -4.30
N ASP A 65 -11.61 23.17 -5.56
CA ASP A 65 -12.58 23.92 -6.36
C ASP A 65 -14.04 23.58 -6.02
N GLY A 66 -14.28 22.67 -5.06
CA GLY A 66 -15.59 22.22 -4.65
C GLY A 66 -16.19 21.07 -5.48
N THR A 67 -15.57 20.70 -6.59
CA THR A 67 -15.99 19.53 -7.38
C THR A 67 -15.70 18.23 -6.63
N VAL A 68 -16.46 17.19 -6.93
CA VAL A 68 -16.26 15.85 -6.36
C VAL A 68 -15.68 14.94 -7.42
N ALA A 69 -14.63 14.22 -7.05
CA ALA A 69 -14.00 13.21 -7.90
C ALA A 69 -13.91 11.87 -7.19
N ASN A 70 -14.12 10.78 -7.95
CA ASN A 70 -13.90 9.43 -7.43
C ASN A 70 -12.41 9.08 -7.53
N TRP A 71 -11.84 8.62 -6.42
CA TRP A 71 -10.45 8.19 -6.31
C TRP A 71 -10.39 6.73 -5.90
N ALA A 72 -9.46 5.99 -6.49
CA ALA A 72 -9.13 4.63 -6.10
C ALA A 72 -7.85 4.66 -5.25
N ILE A 73 -7.98 4.30 -3.99
CA ILE A 73 -6.89 4.28 -3.02
C ILE A 73 -6.42 2.84 -2.83
N GLU A 74 -5.17 2.58 -3.22
CA GLU A 74 -4.53 1.29 -2.99
C GLU A 74 -4.19 1.12 -1.51
N ALA A 75 -4.55 -0.01 -0.95
CA ALA A 75 -4.19 -0.41 0.39
C ALA A 75 -3.43 -1.75 0.38
N GLY A 76 -3.03 -2.21 1.53
CA GLY A 76 -2.36 -3.49 1.72
C GLY A 76 -3.20 -4.68 1.28
N THR A 77 -2.57 -5.86 1.29
CA THR A 77 -3.30 -7.11 1.02
C THR A 77 -4.36 -7.35 2.09
N PRO A 78 -5.45 -8.08 1.79
CA PRO A 78 -6.46 -8.46 2.77
C PRO A 78 -5.88 -9.04 4.06
N ASN A 79 -4.88 -9.93 3.94
CA ASN A 79 -4.23 -10.56 5.10
C ASN A 79 -3.46 -9.58 5.97
N VAL A 80 -2.81 -8.58 5.38
CA VAL A 80 -2.08 -7.53 6.12
C VAL A 80 -3.07 -6.65 6.86
N LEU A 81 -4.14 -6.22 6.22
CA LEU A 81 -5.17 -5.39 6.82
C LEU A 81 -5.92 -6.15 7.93
N PHE A 82 -6.25 -7.42 7.71
CA PHE A 82 -6.89 -8.27 8.70
C PHE A 82 -6.06 -8.39 9.99
N ARG A 83 -4.74 -8.57 9.88
CA ARG A 83 -3.85 -8.60 11.06
C ARG A 83 -3.79 -7.27 11.82
N ARG A 84 -4.17 -6.17 11.18
CA ARG A 84 -4.29 -4.83 11.78
C ARG A 84 -5.70 -4.54 12.31
N GLY A 85 -6.57 -5.54 12.36
CA GLY A 85 -7.93 -5.42 12.84
C GLY A 85 -8.96 -4.95 11.82
N PHE A 86 -8.59 -4.86 10.52
CA PHE A 86 -9.53 -4.56 9.46
C PHE A 86 -10.23 -5.79 8.94
N THR A 87 -11.47 -5.63 8.59
CA THR A 87 -12.26 -6.61 7.82
C THR A 87 -12.87 -5.91 6.60
N LYS A 88 -13.45 -6.68 5.71
CA LYS A 88 -14.22 -6.14 4.58
C LYS A 88 -15.39 -5.22 5.01
N ASP A 89 -15.86 -5.38 6.26
CA ASP A 89 -16.97 -4.61 6.80
C ASP A 89 -16.53 -3.42 7.68
N SER A 90 -15.20 -3.20 7.81
CA SER A 90 -14.65 -2.10 8.60
C SER A 90 -14.81 -0.73 7.94
N LEU A 91 -14.92 -0.70 6.62
CA LEU A 91 -14.96 0.50 5.80
C LEU A 91 -16.20 0.48 4.89
N LEU A 92 -17.36 0.76 5.46
CA LEU A 92 -18.62 0.71 4.75
C LEU A 92 -18.84 1.94 3.87
N PRO A 93 -19.53 1.79 2.71
CA PRO A 93 -20.00 2.92 1.92
C PRO A 93 -20.77 3.93 2.78
N GLY A 94 -20.56 5.23 2.52
CA GLY A 94 -21.15 6.31 3.30
C GLY A 94 -20.30 6.79 4.49
N THR A 95 -19.22 6.07 4.85
CA THR A 95 -18.32 6.49 5.92
C THR A 95 -17.46 7.66 5.47
N GLU A 96 -17.46 8.76 6.24
CA GLU A 96 -16.54 9.88 6.04
C GLU A 96 -15.15 9.52 6.55
N ILE A 97 -14.13 9.89 5.79
CA ILE A 97 -12.73 9.62 6.13
C ILE A 97 -11.80 10.71 5.61
N VAL A 98 -10.61 10.76 6.19
CA VAL A 98 -9.45 11.44 5.61
C VAL A 98 -8.41 10.38 5.27
N VAL A 99 -7.88 10.40 4.05
CA VAL A 99 -6.83 9.50 3.59
C VAL A 99 -5.59 10.30 3.20
N ASP A 100 -4.47 9.95 3.79
CA ASP A 100 -3.14 10.42 3.39
C ASP A 100 -2.46 9.35 2.53
N GLY A 101 -1.75 9.78 1.50
CA GLY A 101 -1.07 8.86 0.60
C GLY A 101 -0.21 9.55 -0.45
N TYR A 102 0.03 8.87 -1.55
CA TYR A 102 0.86 9.34 -2.66
C TYR A 102 0.17 9.13 -3.99
N GLN A 103 0.17 10.16 -4.83
CA GLN A 103 -0.51 10.14 -6.13
C GLN A 103 0.19 9.21 -7.12
N SER A 104 -0.58 8.65 -8.06
CA SER A 104 -0.03 7.90 -9.19
C SER A 104 0.78 8.80 -10.13
N LYS A 105 1.85 8.24 -10.69
CA LYS A 105 2.75 8.94 -11.63
C LYS A 105 2.09 9.27 -12.96
N ASP A 106 1.16 8.44 -13.41
CA ASP A 106 0.44 8.62 -14.68
C ASP A 106 -0.62 9.72 -14.63
N GLY A 107 -0.80 10.40 -13.47
CA GLY A 107 -1.79 11.45 -13.29
C GLY A 107 -3.24 10.95 -13.17
N SER A 108 -3.45 9.64 -13.15
CA SER A 108 -4.79 9.07 -12.92
C SER A 108 -5.27 9.36 -11.50
N ARG A 109 -6.59 9.21 -11.27
CA ARG A 109 -7.20 9.36 -9.95
C ARG A 109 -6.99 8.11 -9.10
N ARG A 110 -5.71 7.73 -8.94
CA ARG A 110 -5.26 6.65 -8.07
C ARG A 110 -4.22 7.18 -7.10
N ALA A 111 -4.21 6.64 -5.90
CA ALA A 111 -3.18 6.93 -4.91
C ALA A 111 -2.83 5.67 -4.11
N ASN A 112 -1.60 5.59 -3.62
CA ASN A 112 -1.20 4.61 -2.63
C ASN A 112 -1.54 5.16 -1.25
N GLY A 113 -2.41 4.50 -0.51
CA GLY A 113 -2.84 4.90 0.83
C GLY A 113 -1.76 4.62 1.88
N ARG A 114 -1.50 5.61 2.73
CA ARG A 114 -0.65 5.47 3.91
C ARG A 114 -1.49 5.35 5.16
N ASP A 115 -2.21 6.40 5.51
CA ASP A 115 -3.04 6.47 6.71
C ASP A 115 -4.48 6.81 6.35
N LEU A 116 -5.41 6.24 7.11
CA LEU A 116 -6.82 6.60 7.08
C LEU A 116 -7.23 7.08 8.47
N THR A 117 -7.90 8.22 8.53
CA THR A 117 -8.40 8.81 9.77
C THR A 117 -9.93 8.88 9.71
N PHE A 118 -10.58 8.33 10.73
CA PHE A 118 -12.02 8.45 10.94
C PHE A 118 -12.40 9.79 11.59
N PRO A 119 -13.69 10.20 11.53
CA PRO A 119 -14.16 11.44 12.18
C PRO A 119 -13.94 11.47 13.70
N ASP A 120 -13.91 10.31 14.36
CA ASP A 120 -13.63 10.16 15.81
C ASP A 120 -12.13 10.25 16.16
N GLY A 121 -11.26 10.45 15.16
CA GLY A 121 -9.82 10.58 15.32
C GLY A 121 -9.05 9.26 15.32
N ARG A 122 -9.72 8.10 15.26
CA ARG A 122 -9.03 6.82 15.08
C ARG A 122 -8.30 6.79 13.75
N LYS A 123 -7.08 6.24 13.78
CA LYS A 123 -6.26 6.10 12.59
C LYS A 123 -6.00 4.64 12.26
N LEU A 124 -5.94 4.37 10.96
CA LEU A 124 -5.64 3.06 10.43
C LEU A 124 -4.53 3.17 9.39
N PHE A 125 -3.48 2.36 9.54
CA PHE A 125 -2.42 2.30 8.55
C PHE A 125 -2.82 1.39 7.39
N LEU A 126 -2.97 1.97 6.19
CA LEU A 126 -3.40 1.27 4.98
C LEU A 126 -2.26 0.60 4.24
N GLY A 127 -1.02 1.06 4.40
CA GLY A 127 0.11 0.66 3.57
C GLY A 127 0.49 -0.82 3.69
N SER A 128 1.12 -1.33 2.65
CA SER A 128 1.79 -2.63 2.64
C SER A 128 3.25 -2.51 3.07
N SER A 129 3.83 -3.61 3.55
CA SER A 129 5.28 -3.73 3.77
C SER A 129 5.96 -4.34 2.54
N GLY A 130 7.24 -4.01 2.33
CA GLY A 130 8.05 -4.56 1.24
C GLY A 130 7.75 -3.95 -0.13
N THR A 131 7.07 -2.82 -0.20
CA THR A 131 6.71 -2.13 -1.45
C THR A 131 7.73 -1.06 -1.86
N GLY A 132 8.60 -0.64 -0.93
CA GLY A 132 9.54 0.47 -1.12
C GLY A 132 8.90 1.84 -1.00
N ALA A 133 7.71 1.94 -0.42
CA ALA A 133 7.06 3.21 -0.18
C ALA A 133 7.78 4.04 0.91
N PRO A 134 7.71 5.39 0.86
CA PRO A 134 8.42 6.26 1.81
C PRO A 134 8.10 5.98 3.27
N TYR A 135 6.89 5.56 3.60
CA TYR A 135 6.50 5.24 4.97
C TYR A 135 7.21 4.00 5.55
N GLU A 136 7.80 3.15 4.73
CA GLU A 136 8.58 1.99 5.19
C GLU A 136 9.96 2.39 5.71
N LEU A 137 10.46 3.54 5.24
CA LEU A 137 11.78 4.08 5.60
C LEU A 137 11.75 4.86 6.90
N THR A 138 10.57 5.17 7.45
CA THR A 138 10.41 5.94 8.68
C THR A 138 10.36 5.00 9.89
N PRO A 139 11.36 5.02 10.80
CA PRO A 139 11.33 4.22 12.02
C PRO A 139 10.10 4.56 12.86
N GLY A 140 9.26 3.57 13.15
CA GLY A 140 8.08 3.73 14.01
C GLY A 140 6.73 3.73 13.30
N SER A 141 6.65 3.80 11.97
CA SER A 141 5.38 3.79 11.23
C SER A 141 4.64 2.44 11.26
N GLN A 142 5.29 1.38 11.73
CA GLN A 142 4.73 0.02 11.78
C GLN A 142 4.26 -0.42 13.17
N LYS A 143 4.36 0.45 14.19
CA LYS A 143 3.83 0.12 15.52
C LYS A 143 2.34 0.42 15.57
N THR A 144 1.54 -0.54 15.18
CA THR A 144 0.15 -0.65 15.64
C THR A 144 0.16 -1.45 16.94
N ASN A 145 -0.20 -0.81 18.03
CA ASN A 145 -0.66 -1.51 19.22
C ASN A 145 -2.01 -2.15 18.91
#